data_8293f1fa5a1c7e416d87c2cebf70f255
#
_entry.id   8293f1fa5a1c7e416d87c2cebf70f255
#
_cell.length_a   1.000
_cell.length_b   1.000
_cell.length_c   1.000
_cell.angle_alpha   90.00
_cell.angle_beta   90.00
_cell.angle_gamma   90.00
#
_symmetry.space_group_name_H-M   'P 1'
#
loop_
_entity.id
_entity.type
_entity.pdbx_description
1 polymer ?
#
loop_
_entity_poly.entity_id
_entity_poly.type
_entity_poly.pdbx_seq_one_letter_code
_entity_poly.pdbx_strand_id
1 'polypeptide(L)'
;FLNHSVPPTTSTGILDEQMHRYLGTDVQIFGTAILVKHTERGWLYVLSRDPEYSWTETRQKLVRLVADQTGIAIENDELAVELRKKERLDQELEIGAEIQRRLLPRQCPNIPGLSIAARCKPANRVGGDYYDFIPTKTNSQQATATPRIVSENASWGLVIGDVMGKGVPAGLIMTMLRGMLRGEVLHGNTPAGILQNLNRVMYADLENSHRFVTMFYSEYDPQTRILSYSNAAHNPPLWWHATTRTVTRLDTWGMLIGLDANSEYEDAQVKLESGDKVIYYTDGLTDAVAAGGDRFDEDNFVTSFRTACKYCNTPQEIVEYLFDQVE
;
A
#
# COMPACT_ATOMS: atom_id res chain seq x y z
N PHE A 1 4.71 25.24 -38.70
CA PHE A 1 4.32 26.49 -39.43
C PHE A 1 3.02 27.01 -38.80
N LEU A 2 3.08 27.90 -37.84
CA LEU A 2 2.03 28.89 -37.52
C LEU A 2 2.73 30.05 -36.83
N ASN A 3 2.82 31.17 -37.54
CA ASN A 3 3.19 32.46 -37.02
C ASN A 3 2.19 32.86 -35.94
N HIS A 4 2.57 32.80 -34.70
CA HIS A 4 1.97 33.59 -33.64
C HIS A 4 2.97 34.66 -33.21
N SER A 5 2.84 35.84 -33.83
CA SER A 5 3.40 37.07 -33.33
C SER A 5 2.77 37.34 -31.96
N VAL A 6 3.54 37.09 -30.90
CA VAL A 6 3.20 37.57 -29.55
C VAL A 6 3.23 39.07 -29.56
N PRO A 7 2.16 39.78 -29.16
CA PRO A 7 2.16 41.25 -29.13
C PRO A 7 3.21 41.72 -28.11
N PRO A 8 3.89 42.85 -28.36
CA PRO A 8 4.85 43.39 -27.43
C PRO A 8 4.11 43.78 -26.14
N THR A 9 4.45 43.10 -25.03
CA THR A 9 3.90 43.39 -23.74
C THR A 9 4.25 44.81 -23.29
N THR A 10 3.24 45.55 -22.95
CA THR A 10 3.23 46.97 -22.52
C THR A 10 3.99 47.31 -21.23
N SER A 11 4.69 46.37 -20.64
CA SER A 11 5.51 46.54 -19.42
C SER A 11 6.94 47.05 -19.69
N THR A 12 7.46 46.90 -20.90
CA THR A 12 8.81 47.34 -21.28
C THR A 12 9.05 48.82 -21.09
N GLY A 13 8.07 49.66 -21.43
CA GLY A 13 8.23 51.14 -21.39
C GLY A 13 8.38 51.69 -19.96
N ILE A 14 7.70 51.12 -18.98
CA ILE A 14 7.71 51.66 -17.60
C ILE A 14 9.03 51.28 -16.88
N LEU A 15 9.54 50.08 -17.08
CA LEU A 15 10.81 49.65 -16.49
C LEU A 15 12.01 50.34 -17.14
N ASP A 16 11.97 50.55 -18.46
CA ASP A 16 13.01 51.29 -19.18
C ASP A 16 13.06 52.76 -18.72
N GLU A 17 11.92 53.43 -18.50
CA GLU A 17 11.86 54.80 -17.94
C GLU A 17 12.40 54.82 -16.49
N GLN A 18 12.11 53.84 -15.65
CA GLN A 18 12.63 53.80 -14.31
C GLN A 18 14.16 53.59 -14.31
N MET A 19 14.67 52.73 -15.16
CA MET A 19 16.12 52.51 -15.30
C MET A 19 16.83 53.78 -15.79
N HIS A 20 16.30 54.51 -16.77
CA HIS A 20 16.85 55.78 -17.21
C HIS A 20 16.87 56.87 -16.13
N ARG A 21 15.87 56.91 -15.23
CA ARG A 21 15.85 57.83 -14.08
C ARG A 21 16.99 57.58 -13.10
N TYR A 22 17.40 56.31 -12.90
CA TYR A 22 18.46 55.93 -11.97
C TYR A 22 19.85 56.03 -12.60
N LEU A 23 19.98 55.73 -13.89
CA LEU A 23 21.30 55.56 -14.54
C LEU A 23 21.75 56.79 -15.35
N GLY A 24 20.82 57.75 -15.60
CA GLY A 24 21.06 58.90 -16.45
C GLY A 24 20.63 58.67 -17.92
N THR A 25 20.52 59.74 -18.67
CA THR A 25 20.01 59.75 -20.07
C THR A 25 21.10 59.39 -21.08
N ASP A 26 22.35 59.32 -20.67
CA ASP A 26 23.52 58.97 -21.49
C ASP A 26 23.82 57.48 -21.58
N VAL A 27 22.98 56.65 -20.97
CA VAL A 27 23.10 55.18 -20.98
C VAL A 27 22.17 54.57 -22.02
N GLN A 28 22.72 53.79 -22.90
CA GLN A 28 21.91 52.97 -23.82
C GLN A 28 21.56 51.63 -23.16
N ILE A 29 20.24 51.35 -23.12
CA ILE A 29 19.67 50.21 -22.41
C ILE A 29 18.91 49.34 -23.37
N PHE A 30 19.04 48.02 -23.23
CA PHE A 30 18.16 47.05 -23.86
C PHE A 30 17.75 45.98 -22.82
N GLY A 31 16.44 45.82 -22.63
CA GLY A 31 15.86 44.84 -21.73
C GLY A 31 15.08 43.78 -22.49
N THR A 32 15.09 42.55 -21.98
CA THR A 32 14.24 41.48 -22.49
C THR A 32 13.77 40.60 -21.31
N ALA A 33 12.55 40.10 -21.39
CA ALA A 33 11.99 39.24 -20.38
C ALA A 33 12.67 37.85 -20.41
N ILE A 34 12.90 37.28 -19.21
CA ILE A 34 13.25 35.90 -19.03
C ILE A 34 11.96 35.13 -18.82
N LEU A 35 11.61 34.24 -19.74
CA LEU A 35 10.41 33.42 -19.70
C LEU A 35 10.73 32.00 -19.25
N VAL A 36 9.99 31.49 -18.25
CA VAL A 36 10.03 30.09 -17.81
C VAL A 36 8.61 29.54 -17.96
N LYS A 37 8.43 28.48 -18.73
CA LYS A 37 7.10 27.90 -19.03
C LYS A 37 6.09 28.95 -19.51
N HIS A 38 6.52 29.87 -20.39
CA HIS A 38 5.74 31.01 -20.90
C HIS A 38 5.32 32.05 -19.85
N THR A 39 5.86 32.00 -18.65
CA THR A 39 5.59 32.96 -17.59
C THR A 39 6.82 33.83 -17.38
N GLU A 40 6.63 35.16 -17.27
CA GLU A 40 7.69 36.11 -16.97
C GLU A 40 8.22 35.87 -15.54
N ARG A 41 9.51 35.57 -15.43
CA ARG A 41 10.22 35.34 -14.13
C ARG A 41 11.18 36.49 -13.79
N GLY A 42 11.54 37.27 -14.76
CA GLY A 42 12.46 38.38 -14.57
C GLY A 42 12.84 39.03 -15.88
N TRP A 43 13.79 39.95 -15.81
CA TRP A 43 14.27 40.70 -16.93
C TRP A 43 15.78 40.67 -17.00
N LEU A 44 16.31 40.52 -18.21
CA LEU A 44 17.73 40.70 -18.52
C LEU A 44 17.97 42.05 -19.13
N TYR A 45 18.73 42.89 -18.47
CA TYR A 45 19.13 44.20 -18.97
C TYR A 45 20.60 44.22 -19.33
N VAL A 46 20.91 44.80 -20.48
CA VAL A 46 22.27 45.10 -20.91
C VAL A 46 22.41 46.58 -21.14
N LEU A 47 23.47 47.18 -20.61
CA LEU A 47 23.68 48.62 -20.53
C LEU A 47 25.00 48.98 -21.21
N SER A 48 25.09 50.10 -21.95
CA SER A 48 26.31 50.65 -22.47
C SER A 48 26.39 52.18 -22.20
N ARG A 49 27.55 52.66 -21.78
CA ARG A 49 27.87 54.10 -21.65
C ARG A 49 28.76 54.61 -22.80
N ASP A 50 29.03 53.77 -23.78
CA ASP A 50 29.77 54.14 -24.95
C ASP A 50 28.85 54.95 -25.91
N PRO A 51 29.11 56.22 -26.23
CA PRO A 51 28.29 57.03 -27.11
C PRO A 51 28.21 56.50 -28.55
N GLU A 52 29.24 55.76 -29.00
CA GLU A 52 29.29 55.15 -30.32
C GLU A 52 28.55 53.78 -30.38
N TYR A 53 28.16 53.24 -29.21
CA TYR A 53 27.42 51.97 -29.13
C TYR A 53 25.99 52.13 -29.62
N SER A 54 25.53 51.21 -30.45
CA SER A 54 24.14 51.18 -30.91
C SER A 54 23.57 49.78 -30.77
N TRP A 55 22.32 49.70 -30.39
CA TRP A 55 21.54 48.46 -30.32
C TRP A 55 21.13 48.00 -31.72
N THR A 56 22.03 47.28 -32.42
CA THR A 56 21.74 46.61 -33.68
C THR A 56 20.83 45.42 -33.46
N GLU A 57 20.06 45.05 -34.49
CA GLU A 57 19.19 43.85 -34.43
C GLU A 57 19.95 42.57 -34.02
N THR A 58 21.16 42.41 -34.50
CA THR A 58 22.02 41.28 -34.13
C THR A 58 22.35 41.27 -32.63
N ARG A 59 22.69 42.41 -32.05
CA ARG A 59 22.99 42.51 -30.61
C ARG A 59 21.75 42.26 -29.75
N GLN A 60 20.59 42.79 -30.16
CA GLN A 60 19.32 42.50 -29.49
C GLN A 60 18.96 41.00 -29.54
N LYS A 61 19.16 40.35 -30.71
CA LYS A 61 18.97 38.89 -30.85
C LYS A 61 19.86 38.10 -29.91
N LEU A 62 21.13 38.48 -29.74
CA LEU A 62 22.06 37.85 -28.80
C LEU A 62 21.56 37.97 -27.35
N VAL A 63 21.11 39.13 -26.93
CA VAL A 63 20.57 39.33 -25.57
C VAL A 63 19.30 38.50 -25.35
N ARG A 64 18.41 38.44 -26.31
CA ARG A 64 17.23 37.55 -26.26
C ARG A 64 17.62 36.10 -26.17
N LEU A 65 18.61 35.64 -26.96
CA LEU A 65 19.10 34.28 -26.88
C LEU A 65 19.66 33.94 -25.48
N VAL A 66 20.39 34.88 -24.85
CA VAL A 66 20.86 34.70 -23.46
C VAL A 66 19.70 34.61 -22.48
N ALA A 67 18.67 35.47 -22.62
CA ALA A 67 17.49 35.39 -21.78
C ALA A 67 16.73 34.08 -21.96
N ASP A 68 16.57 33.58 -23.19
CA ASP A 68 15.94 32.30 -23.47
C ASP A 68 16.75 31.14 -22.86
N GLN A 69 18.09 31.14 -23.01
CA GLN A 69 18.95 30.14 -22.38
C GLN A 69 18.89 30.20 -20.86
N THR A 70 18.78 31.41 -20.28
CA THR A 70 18.59 31.59 -18.84
C THR A 70 17.26 31.01 -18.39
N GLY A 71 16.19 31.25 -19.14
CA GLY A 71 14.86 30.66 -18.87
C GLY A 71 14.92 29.13 -18.87
N ILE A 72 15.55 28.52 -19.87
CA ILE A 72 15.75 27.06 -19.95
C ILE A 72 16.57 26.55 -18.77
N ALA A 73 17.63 27.26 -18.36
CA ALA A 73 18.46 26.85 -17.23
C ALA A 73 17.68 26.87 -15.91
N ILE A 74 16.86 27.89 -15.70
CA ILE A 74 15.97 27.96 -14.51
C ILE A 74 14.95 26.82 -14.52
N GLU A 75 14.31 26.55 -15.66
CA GLU A 75 13.35 25.45 -15.79
C GLU A 75 14.01 24.10 -15.50
N ASN A 76 15.19 23.84 -16.01
CA ASN A 76 15.94 22.62 -15.74
C ASN A 76 16.30 22.47 -14.26
N ASP A 77 16.68 23.57 -13.57
CA ASP A 77 16.96 23.52 -12.13
C ASP A 77 15.70 23.23 -11.32
N GLU A 78 14.55 23.86 -11.63
CA GLU A 78 13.25 23.58 -11.00
C GLU A 78 12.87 22.10 -11.15
N LEU A 79 13.01 21.53 -12.36
CA LEU A 79 12.72 20.14 -12.65
C LEU A 79 13.68 19.20 -11.90
N ALA A 80 14.97 19.55 -11.81
CA ALA A 80 15.94 18.75 -11.07
C ALA A 80 15.65 18.73 -9.57
N VAL A 81 15.20 19.83 -8.98
CA VAL A 81 14.78 19.91 -7.57
C VAL A 81 13.53 19.05 -7.33
N GLU A 82 12.53 19.14 -8.23
CA GLU A 82 11.32 18.34 -8.12
C GLU A 82 11.63 16.83 -8.24
N LEU A 83 12.50 16.45 -9.18
CA LEU A 83 12.91 15.06 -9.35
C LEU A 83 13.61 14.52 -8.10
N ARG A 84 14.57 15.26 -7.52
CA ARG A 84 15.24 14.86 -6.28
C ARG A 84 14.27 14.69 -5.11
N LYS A 85 13.26 15.56 -5.02
CA LYS A 85 12.22 15.44 -3.99
C LYS A 85 11.40 14.17 -4.17
N LYS A 86 11.02 13.87 -5.41
CA LYS A 86 10.29 12.64 -5.75
C LYS A 86 11.11 11.40 -5.45
N GLU A 87 12.39 11.35 -5.86
CA GLU A 87 13.29 10.23 -5.59
C GLU A 87 13.45 9.98 -4.09
N ARG A 88 13.56 11.04 -3.29
CA ARG A 88 13.65 10.90 -1.83
C ARG A 88 12.37 10.31 -1.23
N LEU A 89 11.19 10.79 -1.66
CA LEU A 89 9.92 10.23 -1.21
C LEU A 89 9.77 8.76 -1.62
N ASP A 90 10.19 8.41 -2.83
CA ASP A 90 10.18 7.03 -3.31
C ASP A 90 11.09 6.11 -2.47
N GLN A 91 12.27 6.60 -2.04
CA GLN A 91 13.16 5.86 -1.14
C GLN A 91 12.54 5.67 0.26
N GLU A 92 11.92 6.71 0.83
CA GLU A 92 11.24 6.61 2.13
C GLU A 92 10.09 5.59 2.09
N LEU A 93 9.32 5.56 0.99
CA LEU A 93 8.28 4.57 0.76
C LEU A 93 8.83 3.15 0.63
N GLU A 94 9.95 2.95 -0.04
CA GLU A 94 10.58 1.63 -0.17
C GLU A 94 11.07 1.09 1.17
N ILE A 95 11.65 1.95 2.02
CA ILE A 95 12.05 1.60 3.39
C ILE A 95 10.81 1.17 4.20
N GLY A 96 9.70 1.92 4.11
CA GLY A 96 8.45 1.57 4.77
C GLY A 96 7.90 0.21 4.31
N ALA A 97 7.94 -0.05 3.01
CA ALA A 97 7.54 -1.32 2.41
C ALA A 97 8.42 -2.50 2.89
N GLU A 98 9.73 -2.27 3.01
CA GLU A 98 10.63 -3.30 3.52
C GLU A 98 10.36 -3.61 4.99
N ILE A 99 10.12 -2.60 5.82
CA ILE A 99 9.72 -2.79 7.23
C ILE A 99 8.45 -3.62 7.30
N GLN A 100 7.40 -3.26 6.53
CA GLN A 100 6.14 -4.00 6.50
C GLN A 100 6.33 -5.46 6.10
N ARG A 101 7.07 -5.74 5.02
CA ARG A 101 7.40 -7.10 4.59
C ARG A 101 8.12 -7.92 5.67
N ARG A 102 8.93 -7.26 6.52
CA ARG A 102 9.61 -7.92 7.65
C ARG A 102 8.68 -8.22 8.82
N LEU A 103 7.55 -7.53 8.92
CA LEU A 103 6.53 -7.79 9.94
C LEU A 103 5.65 -8.99 9.60
N LEU A 104 5.44 -9.27 8.32
CA LEU A 104 4.72 -10.46 7.87
C LEU A 104 5.56 -11.73 8.07
N PRO A 105 4.93 -12.91 8.26
CA PRO A 105 5.64 -14.17 8.39
C PRO A 105 6.50 -14.47 7.17
N ARG A 106 7.80 -14.70 7.38
CA ARG A 106 8.74 -15.08 6.31
C ARG A 106 8.71 -16.56 5.98
N GLN A 107 8.26 -17.37 6.93
CA GLN A 107 8.16 -18.81 6.82
C GLN A 107 6.91 -19.27 7.54
N CYS A 108 6.26 -20.25 6.99
CA CYS A 108 5.15 -20.91 7.66
C CYS A 108 5.67 -21.73 8.83
N PRO A 109 5.01 -21.68 10.00
CA PRO A 109 5.40 -22.48 11.15
C PRO A 109 5.15 -23.98 10.90
N ASN A 110 5.91 -24.82 11.58
CA ASN A 110 5.61 -26.23 11.65
C ASN A 110 4.53 -26.46 12.73
N ILE A 111 3.30 -26.70 12.31
CA ILE A 111 2.15 -26.98 13.19
C ILE A 111 1.83 -28.47 13.05
N PRO A 112 1.84 -29.24 14.16
CA PRO A 112 1.53 -30.66 14.10
C PRO A 112 0.17 -30.93 13.44
N GLY A 113 0.14 -31.79 12.45
CA GLY A 113 -1.08 -32.16 11.71
C GLY A 113 -1.46 -31.20 10.59
N LEU A 114 -0.76 -30.08 10.40
CA LEU A 114 -0.99 -29.16 9.29
C LEU A 114 0.25 -29.02 8.39
N SER A 115 0.01 -29.02 7.09
CA SER A 115 0.96 -28.52 6.09
C SER A 115 0.49 -27.16 5.59
N ILE A 116 1.36 -26.15 5.64
CA ILE A 116 0.95 -24.75 5.42
C ILE A 116 1.82 -24.12 4.34
N ALA A 117 1.20 -23.38 3.44
CA ALA A 117 1.87 -22.46 2.52
C ALA A 117 1.18 -21.10 2.55
N ALA A 118 1.93 -20.03 2.35
CA ALA A 118 1.40 -18.68 2.26
C ALA A 118 2.17 -17.89 1.19
N ARG A 119 1.44 -17.05 0.46
CA ARG A 119 2.01 -16.12 -0.52
C ARG A 119 1.24 -14.80 -0.43
N CYS A 120 1.97 -13.70 -0.41
CA CYS A 120 1.42 -12.35 -0.50
C CYS A 120 2.15 -11.61 -1.62
N LYS A 121 1.37 -11.00 -2.54
CA LYS A 121 1.87 -10.16 -3.62
C LYS A 121 1.13 -8.82 -3.54
N PRO A 122 1.66 -7.83 -2.84
CA PRO A 122 0.97 -6.55 -2.68
C PRO A 122 0.86 -5.83 -4.03
N ALA A 123 -0.30 -5.24 -4.31
CA ALA A 123 -0.53 -4.44 -5.51
C ALA A 123 0.25 -3.11 -5.51
N ASN A 124 0.59 -2.59 -4.33
CA ASN A 124 1.39 -1.39 -4.11
C ASN A 124 2.61 -1.71 -3.23
N ARG A 125 3.56 -0.77 -3.12
CA ARG A 125 4.75 -0.93 -2.27
C ARG A 125 4.38 -1.22 -0.82
N VAL A 126 3.34 -0.56 -0.29
CA VAL A 126 2.78 -0.76 1.06
C VAL A 126 1.31 -1.13 0.91
N GLY A 127 0.86 -2.19 1.59
CA GLY A 127 -0.50 -2.73 1.49
C GLY A 127 -1.26 -2.73 2.81
N GLY A 128 -2.59 -2.97 2.73
CA GLY A 128 -3.49 -3.21 3.85
C GLY A 128 -3.56 -4.67 4.26
N ASP A 129 -3.21 -5.60 3.35
CA ASP A 129 -3.29 -7.03 3.59
C ASP A 129 -2.42 -7.48 4.77
N TYR A 130 -3.00 -8.30 5.61
CA TYR A 130 -2.35 -8.89 6.78
C TYR A 130 -2.64 -10.37 6.87
N TYR A 131 -1.61 -11.17 7.16
CA TYR A 131 -1.75 -12.54 7.62
C TYR A 131 -0.70 -12.86 8.68
N ASP A 132 -1.01 -13.76 9.59
CA ASP A 132 -0.06 -14.15 10.62
C ASP A 132 -0.35 -15.56 11.17
N PHE A 133 0.66 -16.12 11.84
CA PHE A 133 0.61 -17.38 12.58
C PHE A 133 1.08 -17.10 14.00
N ILE A 134 0.18 -17.22 14.97
CA ILE A 134 0.42 -16.79 16.36
C ILE A 134 0.23 -17.99 17.31
N PRO A 135 1.27 -18.44 18.03
CA PRO A 135 1.08 -19.46 19.06
C PRO A 135 0.21 -18.89 20.19
N THR A 136 -0.92 -19.55 20.51
CA THR A 136 -1.93 -19.04 21.48
C THR A 136 -1.71 -19.53 22.89
N LYS A 137 -1.21 -20.76 23.08
CA LYS A 137 -0.94 -21.34 24.40
C LYS A 137 0.55 -21.61 24.56
N THR A 138 1.19 -20.83 25.39
CA THR A 138 2.46 -21.19 26.02
C THR A 138 2.13 -21.73 27.41
N ASN A 139 2.53 -22.94 27.75
CA ASN A 139 2.46 -23.40 29.13
C ASN A 139 3.19 -22.42 30.04
N SER A 140 2.41 -21.60 30.76
CA SER A 140 2.84 -20.41 31.53
C SER A 140 3.57 -20.74 32.83
N GLN A 141 4.12 -21.94 33.00
CA GLN A 141 4.86 -22.30 34.22
C GLN A 141 6.39 -22.23 34.12
N GLN A 142 6.95 -21.87 32.95
CA GLN A 142 8.40 -21.64 32.82
C GLN A 142 8.70 -20.39 31.98
N ALA A 143 8.40 -19.24 32.53
CA ALA A 143 8.89 -17.95 31.99
C ALA A 143 10.36 -17.76 32.39
N THR A 144 11.28 -18.46 31.75
CA THR A 144 12.70 -18.16 31.78
C THR A 144 13.10 -17.48 30.47
N ALA A 145 14.02 -16.51 30.56
CA ALA A 145 14.45 -15.55 29.54
C ALA A 145 15.20 -16.14 28.31
N THR A 146 14.84 -17.36 27.89
CA THR A 146 15.39 -18.03 26.72
C THR A 146 14.39 -18.08 25.56
N PRO A 147 14.83 -18.19 24.27
CA PRO A 147 13.93 -18.19 23.11
C PRO A 147 12.83 -19.24 23.31
N ARG A 148 11.57 -18.78 23.19
CA ARG A 148 10.36 -19.56 23.45
C ARG A 148 10.36 -20.84 22.62
N ILE A 149 10.59 -21.98 23.26
CA ILE A 149 10.26 -23.28 22.69
C ILE A 149 8.73 -23.34 22.70
N VAL A 150 8.12 -23.20 21.54
CA VAL A 150 6.67 -23.40 21.39
C VAL A 150 6.42 -24.87 21.73
N SER A 151 5.54 -25.16 22.69
CA SER A 151 5.16 -26.52 23.04
C SER A 151 4.64 -27.24 21.77
N GLU A 152 5.03 -28.50 21.57
CA GLU A 152 4.51 -29.30 20.43
C GLU A 152 2.98 -29.41 20.43
N ASN A 153 2.34 -29.14 21.55
CA ASN A 153 0.89 -29.18 21.74
C ASN A 153 0.25 -27.78 21.78
N ALA A 154 0.97 -26.72 21.38
CA ALA A 154 0.42 -25.38 21.36
C ALA A 154 -0.69 -25.23 20.33
N SER A 155 -1.79 -24.58 20.68
CA SER A 155 -2.77 -24.10 19.71
C SER A 155 -2.19 -22.91 18.94
N TRP A 156 -2.69 -22.72 17.73
CA TRP A 156 -2.18 -21.70 16.82
C TRP A 156 -3.29 -20.80 16.30
N GLY A 157 -3.14 -19.51 16.48
CA GLY A 157 -3.95 -18.50 15.79
C GLY A 157 -3.50 -18.38 14.34
N LEU A 158 -4.47 -18.49 13.43
CA LEU A 158 -4.32 -18.27 12.00
C LEU A 158 -5.20 -17.07 11.64
N VAL A 159 -4.64 -16.06 11.04
CA VAL A 159 -5.37 -14.82 10.72
C VAL A 159 -5.12 -14.37 9.30
N ILE A 160 -6.15 -13.82 8.70
CA ILE A 160 -6.09 -13.02 7.47
C ILE A 160 -7.00 -11.80 7.65
N GLY A 161 -6.61 -10.67 7.11
CA GLY A 161 -7.40 -9.45 7.15
C GLY A 161 -6.93 -8.45 6.12
N ASP A 162 -7.77 -7.48 5.84
CA ASP A 162 -7.45 -6.37 4.95
C ASP A 162 -7.93 -5.05 5.53
N VAL A 163 -7.07 -4.05 5.45
CA VAL A 163 -7.36 -2.67 5.86
C VAL A 163 -7.82 -1.87 4.67
N MET A 164 -9.00 -1.28 4.75
CA MET A 164 -9.56 -0.42 3.71
C MET A 164 -8.54 0.61 3.21
N GLY A 165 -8.31 0.62 1.89
CA GLY A 165 -7.48 1.59 1.20
C GLY A 165 -6.10 1.06 0.83
N LYS A 166 -5.21 1.96 0.40
CA LYS A 166 -3.90 1.60 -0.17
C LYS A 166 -2.80 2.49 0.39
N GLY A 167 -1.56 2.01 0.28
CA GLY A 167 -0.37 2.78 0.62
C GLY A 167 -0.11 2.93 2.12
N VAL A 168 0.66 3.94 2.50
CA VAL A 168 1.16 4.15 3.87
C VAL A 168 0.06 4.15 4.94
N PRO A 169 -1.08 4.85 4.76
CA PRO A 169 -2.10 4.86 5.81
C PRO A 169 -2.67 3.47 6.14
N ALA A 170 -2.93 2.65 5.12
CA ALA A 170 -3.40 1.28 5.33
C ALA A 170 -2.33 0.42 6.00
N GLY A 171 -1.07 0.55 5.57
CA GLY A 171 0.05 -0.17 6.17
C GLY A 171 0.33 0.18 7.63
N LEU A 172 0.12 1.43 8.04
CA LEU A 172 0.24 1.85 9.45
C LEU A 172 -0.85 1.22 10.31
N ILE A 173 -2.10 1.22 9.85
CA ILE A 173 -3.23 0.58 10.54
C ILE A 173 -2.99 -0.94 10.64
N MET A 174 -2.53 -1.58 9.56
CA MET A 174 -2.17 -3.00 9.56
C MET A 174 -1.10 -3.30 10.62
N THR A 175 -0.07 -2.45 10.73
CA THR A 175 1.00 -2.64 11.72
C THR A 175 0.48 -2.51 13.15
N MET A 176 -0.41 -1.55 13.42
CA MET A 176 -1.09 -1.36 14.70
C MET A 176 -1.97 -2.57 15.03
N LEU A 177 -2.82 -2.97 14.10
CA LEU A 177 -3.69 -4.15 14.20
C LEU A 177 -2.91 -5.42 14.57
N ARG A 178 -1.80 -5.68 13.84
CA ARG A 178 -0.91 -6.80 14.12
C ARG A 178 -0.38 -6.80 15.55
N GLY A 179 0.06 -5.64 16.04
CA GLY A 179 0.57 -5.50 17.42
C GLY A 179 -0.49 -5.80 18.45
N MET A 180 -1.69 -5.25 18.29
CA MET A 180 -2.84 -5.44 19.17
C MET A 180 -3.34 -6.89 19.17
N LEU A 181 -3.52 -7.48 17.98
CA LEU A 181 -3.95 -8.87 17.85
C LEU A 181 -2.99 -9.84 18.54
N ARG A 182 -1.68 -9.68 18.34
CA ARG A 182 -0.68 -10.52 18.99
C ARG A 182 -0.69 -10.39 20.52
N GLY A 183 -1.03 -9.21 21.03
CA GLY A 183 -1.24 -9.00 22.45
C GLY A 183 -2.52 -9.68 22.95
N GLU A 184 -3.62 -9.51 22.23
CA GLU A 184 -4.94 -10.02 22.60
C GLU A 184 -5.00 -11.56 22.62
N VAL A 185 -4.38 -12.21 21.63
CA VAL A 185 -4.29 -13.68 21.53
C VAL A 185 -3.67 -14.32 22.79
N LEU A 186 -2.80 -13.61 23.50
CA LEU A 186 -2.17 -14.11 24.72
C LEU A 186 -3.14 -14.20 25.92
N HIS A 187 -4.28 -13.50 25.87
CA HIS A 187 -5.26 -13.51 26.96
C HIS A 187 -6.18 -14.75 26.96
N GLY A 188 -6.18 -15.52 25.87
CA GLY A 188 -6.94 -16.80 25.79
C GLY A 188 -8.44 -16.61 25.64
N ASN A 189 -8.87 -15.49 25.06
CA ASN A 189 -10.25 -15.24 24.68
C ASN A 189 -10.66 -16.12 23.49
N THR A 190 -11.96 -16.30 23.27
CA THR A 190 -12.48 -16.95 22.07
C THR A 190 -12.21 -16.09 20.81
N PRO A 191 -12.23 -16.67 19.60
CA PRO A 191 -12.08 -15.90 18.36
C PRO A 191 -13.00 -14.67 18.30
N ALA A 192 -14.30 -14.81 18.62
CA ALA A 192 -15.23 -13.70 18.68
C ALA A 192 -14.84 -12.65 19.74
N GLY A 193 -14.41 -13.09 20.92
CA GLY A 193 -13.94 -12.19 21.99
C GLY A 193 -12.71 -11.39 21.57
N ILE A 194 -11.78 -11.99 20.83
CA ILE A 194 -10.60 -11.33 20.28
C ILE A 194 -11.02 -10.24 19.28
N LEU A 195 -11.90 -10.56 18.32
CA LEU A 195 -12.39 -9.58 17.34
C LEU A 195 -13.15 -8.43 18.02
N GLN A 196 -13.97 -8.74 19.03
CA GLN A 196 -14.71 -7.73 19.78
C GLN A 196 -13.77 -6.77 20.54
N ASN A 197 -12.73 -7.30 21.18
CA ASN A 197 -11.74 -6.48 21.88
C ASN A 197 -10.94 -5.61 20.92
N LEU A 198 -10.51 -6.18 19.77
CA LEU A 198 -9.85 -5.41 18.72
C LEU A 198 -10.73 -4.28 18.21
N ASN A 199 -12.00 -4.56 17.90
CA ASN A 199 -12.94 -3.54 17.47
C ASN A 199 -13.07 -2.42 18.49
N ARG A 200 -13.26 -2.75 19.77
CA ARG A 200 -13.41 -1.77 20.86
C ARG A 200 -12.18 -0.85 20.99
N VAL A 201 -10.98 -1.42 20.89
CA VAL A 201 -9.74 -0.66 21.06
C VAL A 201 -9.44 0.20 19.84
N MET A 202 -9.71 -0.31 18.63
CA MET A 202 -9.36 0.37 17.38
C MET A 202 -10.45 1.30 16.86
N TYR A 203 -11.67 1.23 17.38
CA TYR A 203 -12.83 1.94 16.83
C TYR A 203 -12.58 3.44 16.63
N ALA A 204 -12.12 4.14 17.69
CA ALA A 204 -11.91 5.58 17.63
C ALA A 204 -10.85 6.00 16.56
N ASP A 205 -9.78 5.23 16.43
CA ASP A 205 -8.72 5.50 15.44
C ASP A 205 -9.20 5.23 14.01
N LEU A 206 -9.97 4.16 13.81
CA LEU A 206 -10.55 3.79 12.52
C LEU A 206 -11.64 4.78 12.09
N GLU A 207 -12.53 5.19 13.01
CA GLU A 207 -13.55 6.21 12.77
C GLU A 207 -12.92 7.55 12.37
N ASN A 208 -11.92 8.02 13.11
CA ASN A 208 -11.21 9.27 12.82
C ASN A 208 -10.48 9.24 11.47
N SER A 209 -9.98 8.08 11.05
CA SER A 209 -9.32 7.91 9.76
C SER A 209 -10.27 7.57 8.61
N HIS A 210 -11.57 7.41 8.88
CA HIS A 210 -12.59 6.95 7.92
C HIS A 210 -12.20 5.64 7.24
N ARG A 211 -11.72 4.68 8.04
CA ARG A 211 -11.25 3.38 7.59
C ARG A 211 -11.87 2.27 8.42
N PHE A 212 -11.89 1.08 7.85
CA PHE A 212 -12.32 -0.14 8.51
C PHE A 212 -11.39 -1.30 8.14
N VAL A 213 -11.52 -2.39 8.85
CA VAL A 213 -10.74 -3.60 8.62
C VAL A 213 -11.68 -4.78 8.50
N THR A 214 -11.45 -5.63 7.51
CA THR A 214 -12.02 -6.96 7.44
C THR A 214 -11.04 -7.95 8.02
N MET A 215 -11.50 -8.93 8.79
CA MET A 215 -10.62 -9.92 9.40
C MET A 215 -11.32 -11.26 9.62
N PHE A 216 -10.65 -12.33 9.27
CA PHE A 216 -10.99 -13.67 9.69
C PHE A 216 -9.91 -14.16 10.66
N TYR A 217 -10.30 -14.50 11.89
CA TYR A 217 -9.42 -15.05 12.90
C TYR A 217 -9.87 -16.46 13.29
N SER A 218 -8.92 -17.37 13.39
CA SER A 218 -9.18 -18.76 13.79
C SER A 218 -8.08 -19.29 14.69
N GLU A 219 -8.44 -20.29 15.51
CA GLU A 219 -7.51 -21.04 16.35
C GLU A 219 -7.58 -22.54 16.04
N TYR A 220 -6.46 -23.12 15.70
CA TYR A 220 -6.32 -24.54 15.47
C TYR A 220 -5.69 -25.25 16.68
N ASP A 221 -6.35 -26.27 17.17
CA ASP A 221 -5.82 -27.17 18.20
C ASP A 221 -5.34 -28.47 17.55
N PRO A 222 -4.02 -28.76 17.56
CA PRO A 222 -3.45 -29.96 16.95
C PRO A 222 -3.90 -31.27 17.61
N GLN A 223 -4.30 -31.24 18.88
CA GLN A 223 -4.69 -32.43 19.63
C GLN A 223 -6.10 -32.92 19.24
N THR A 224 -7.02 -31.95 19.14
CA THR A 224 -8.43 -32.24 18.81
C THR A 224 -8.74 -32.14 17.33
N ARG A 225 -7.85 -31.46 16.57
CA ARG A 225 -8.04 -31.09 15.16
C ARG A 225 -9.24 -30.15 14.96
N ILE A 226 -9.61 -29.41 16.00
CA ILE A 226 -10.67 -28.43 15.93
C ILE A 226 -10.09 -27.09 15.48
N LEU A 227 -10.75 -26.49 14.50
CA LEU A 227 -10.55 -25.11 14.07
C LEU A 227 -11.73 -24.29 14.57
N SER A 228 -11.52 -23.46 15.59
CA SER A 228 -12.49 -22.47 16.09
C SER A 228 -12.26 -21.15 15.39
N TYR A 229 -13.30 -20.44 14.96
CA TYR A 229 -13.13 -19.23 14.17
C TYR A 229 -14.24 -18.20 14.37
N SER A 230 -13.95 -16.98 13.96
CA SER A 230 -14.90 -15.87 13.88
C SER A 230 -14.54 -14.95 12.70
N ASN A 231 -15.56 -14.35 12.07
CA ASN A 231 -15.42 -13.53 10.88
C ASN A 231 -15.89 -12.09 11.13
N ALA A 232 -15.05 -11.11 10.86
CA ALA A 232 -15.37 -9.69 10.83
C ALA A 232 -15.53 -9.22 9.38
N ALA A 233 -16.55 -9.73 8.69
CA ALA A 233 -16.92 -9.42 7.31
C ALA A 233 -15.78 -9.56 6.29
N HIS A 234 -14.84 -10.45 6.53
CA HIS A 234 -13.78 -10.81 5.59
C HIS A 234 -14.27 -11.89 4.63
N ASN A 235 -13.62 -12.03 3.47
CA ASN A 235 -13.90 -13.12 2.53
C ASN A 235 -13.82 -14.46 3.26
N PRO A 236 -14.93 -15.23 3.34
CA PRO A 236 -14.94 -16.48 4.10
C PRO A 236 -13.96 -17.50 3.52
N PRO A 237 -13.06 -18.09 4.32
CA PRO A 237 -12.19 -19.16 3.85
C PRO A 237 -12.96 -20.31 3.24
N LEU A 238 -12.38 -20.92 2.21
CA LEU A 238 -12.97 -22.09 1.57
C LEU A 238 -12.41 -23.36 2.17
N TRP A 239 -13.28 -24.27 2.56
CA TRP A 239 -12.94 -25.58 3.10
C TRP A 239 -13.30 -26.70 2.12
N TRP A 240 -12.27 -27.36 1.60
CA TRP A 240 -12.40 -28.57 0.81
C TRP A 240 -12.47 -29.79 1.71
N HIS A 241 -13.56 -30.56 1.63
CA HIS A 241 -13.74 -31.84 2.30
C HIS A 241 -13.18 -32.98 1.45
N ALA A 242 -12.14 -33.61 1.93
CA ALA A 242 -11.45 -34.68 1.17
C ALA A 242 -12.37 -35.88 0.89
N THR A 243 -13.25 -36.23 1.85
CA THR A 243 -14.16 -37.39 1.77
C THR A 243 -15.27 -37.16 0.74
N THR A 244 -15.93 -36.02 0.79
CA THR A 244 -17.10 -35.72 -0.08
C THR A 244 -16.70 -35.00 -1.37
N ARG A 245 -15.46 -34.47 -1.45
CA ARG A 245 -14.95 -33.66 -2.55
C ARG A 245 -15.79 -32.40 -2.83
N THR A 246 -16.34 -31.83 -1.77
CA THR A 246 -17.13 -30.59 -1.80
C THR A 246 -16.37 -29.47 -1.17
N VAL A 247 -16.70 -28.21 -1.56
CA VAL A 247 -16.18 -26.99 -0.96
C VAL A 247 -17.31 -26.34 -0.17
N THR A 248 -17.04 -25.95 1.07
CA THR A 248 -17.92 -25.12 1.90
C THR A 248 -17.19 -23.85 2.34
N ARG A 249 -17.94 -22.82 2.74
CA ARG A 249 -17.37 -21.60 3.29
C ARG A 249 -17.38 -21.67 4.81
N LEU A 250 -16.26 -21.21 5.42
CA LEU A 250 -16.19 -21.02 6.86
C LEU A 250 -16.59 -19.57 7.16
N ASP A 251 -17.81 -19.37 7.64
CA ASP A 251 -18.34 -18.04 7.89
C ASP A 251 -19.10 -17.98 9.21
N THR A 252 -19.13 -16.77 9.81
CA THR A 252 -19.94 -16.43 10.98
C THR A 252 -20.47 -15.02 10.81
N TRP A 253 -21.52 -14.68 11.53
CA TRP A 253 -21.98 -13.31 11.57
C TRP A 253 -20.99 -12.42 12.33
N GLY A 254 -20.65 -11.26 11.75
CA GLY A 254 -19.79 -10.24 12.34
C GLY A 254 -19.61 -9.05 11.40
N MET A 255 -19.58 -7.84 11.97
CA MET A 255 -19.39 -6.61 11.20
C MET A 255 -17.90 -6.29 11.03
N LEU A 256 -17.61 -5.41 10.08
CA LEU A 256 -16.28 -4.80 9.88
C LEU A 256 -15.75 -4.20 11.18
N ILE A 257 -14.49 -4.40 11.48
CA ILE A 257 -13.81 -3.75 12.60
C ILE A 257 -13.71 -2.25 12.29
N GLY A 258 -14.20 -1.42 13.22
CA GLY A 258 -14.20 0.05 13.10
C GLY A 258 -15.47 0.65 12.50
N LEU A 259 -16.50 -0.15 12.22
CA LEU A 259 -17.78 0.36 11.69
C LEU A 259 -18.74 0.78 12.81
N ASP A 260 -18.89 -0.03 13.86
CA ASP A 260 -19.70 0.25 15.04
C ASP A 260 -18.93 -0.19 16.29
N ALA A 261 -18.85 0.70 17.30
CA ALA A 261 -18.17 0.44 18.58
C ALA A 261 -18.73 -0.78 19.33
N ASN A 262 -20.01 -1.09 19.15
CA ASN A 262 -20.73 -2.16 19.83
C ASN A 262 -20.92 -3.42 18.96
N SER A 263 -20.11 -3.56 17.90
CA SER A 263 -20.19 -4.76 17.04
C SER A 263 -20.03 -6.03 17.88
N GLU A 264 -20.92 -6.99 17.62
CA GLU A 264 -20.86 -8.34 18.17
C GLU A 264 -20.34 -9.30 17.08
N TYR A 265 -19.73 -10.39 17.53
CA TYR A 265 -19.15 -11.42 16.66
C TYR A 265 -19.57 -12.80 17.16
N GLU A 266 -19.70 -13.74 16.25
CA GLU A 266 -20.09 -15.12 16.57
C GLU A 266 -18.90 -16.07 16.45
N ASP A 267 -18.82 -17.05 17.35
CA ASP A 267 -17.88 -18.15 17.26
C ASP A 267 -18.50 -19.34 16.52
N ALA A 268 -17.71 -19.99 15.69
CA ALA A 268 -18.02 -21.30 15.14
C ALA A 268 -16.80 -22.23 15.22
N GLN A 269 -17.01 -23.50 15.04
CA GLN A 269 -15.93 -24.49 15.03
C GLN A 269 -16.21 -25.62 14.05
N VAL A 270 -15.14 -26.16 13.48
CA VAL A 270 -15.17 -27.34 12.63
C VAL A 270 -14.04 -28.29 13.03
N LYS A 271 -14.27 -29.57 12.84
CA LYS A 271 -13.23 -30.57 13.01
C LYS A 271 -12.66 -30.93 11.64
N LEU A 272 -11.36 -30.72 11.48
CA LEU A 272 -10.65 -31.03 10.23
C LEU A 272 -10.28 -32.50 10.21
N GLU A 273 -10.50 -33.15 9.07
CA GLU A 273 -10.12 -34.52 8.83
C GLU A 273 -8.86 -34.60 7.93
N SER A 274 -8.22 -35.79 7.92
CA SER A 274 -7.02 -35.96 7.11
C SER A 274 -7.31 -35.77 5.62
N GLY A 275 -6.53 -34.91 4.94
CA GLY A 275 -6.70 -34.59 3.54
C GLY A 275 -7.63 -33.40 3.27
N ASP A 276 -8.30 -32.87 4.29
CA ASP A 276 -9.05 -31.61 4.17
C ASP A 276 -8.08 -30.47 3.86
N LYS A 277 -8.56 -29.46 3.10
CA LYS A 277 -7.76 -28.29 2.73
C LYS A 277 -8.58 -27.02 2.99
N VAL A 278 -7.95 -26.04 3.62
CA VAL A 278 -8.58 -24.74 3.88
C VAL A 278 -7.73 -23.65 3.24
N ILE A 279 -8.36 -22.76 2.47
CA ILE A 279 -7.70 -21.61 1.90
C ILE A 279 -8.29 -20.31 2.47
N TYR A 280 -7.40 -19.46 2.94
CA TYR A 280 -7.67 -18.07 3.34
C TYR A 280 -7.20 -17.16 2.21
N TYR A 281 -8.00 -16.17 1.84
CA TYR A 281 -7.67 -15.28 0.73
C TYR A 281 -8.28 -13.89 0.94
N THR A 282 -7.66 -12.87 0.35
CA THR A 282 -8.18 -11.50 0.28
C THR A 282 -8.84 -11.27 -1.08
N ASP A 283 -9.62 -10.19 -1.19
CA ASP A 283 -10.30 -9.77 -2.42
C ASP A 283 -9.32 -9.47 -3.57
N GLY A 284 -8.04 -9.19 -3.25
CA GLY A 284 -7.00 -9.02 -4.26
C GLY A 284 -6.86 -10.19 -5.25
N LEU A 285 -7.29 -11.40 -4.86
CA LEU A 285 -7.34 -12.56 -5.78
C LEU A 285 -8.61 -12.57 -6.63
N THR A 286 -9.77 -12.23 -6.05
CA THR A 286 -11.06 -12.26 -6.76
C THR A 286 -11.29 -11.00 -7.60
N ASP A 287 -10.71 -9.87 -7.22
CA ASP A 287 -10.78 -8.59 -7.94
C ASP A 287 -9.72 -8.45 -9.04
N ALA A 288 -8.79 -9.39 -9.14
CA ALA A 288 -7.79 -9.36 -10.19
C ALA A 288 -8.43 -9.41 -11.59
N VAL A 289 -7.89 -8.61 -12.48
CA VAL A 289 -8.38 -8.50 -13.88
C VAL A 289 -7.42 -9.26 -14.77
N ALA A 290 -7.92 -10.31 -15.43
CA ALA A 290 -7.15 -11.04 -16.42
C ALA A 290 -6.77 -10.14 -17.61
N ALA A 291 -5.76 -10.51 -18.37
CA ALA A 291 -5.29 -9.78 -19.55
C ALA A 291 -6.40 -9.52 -20.60
N GLY A 292 -7.52 -10.25 -20.53
CA GLY A 292 -8.71 -10.08 -21.38
C GLY A 292 -9.73 -9.04 -20.86
N GLY A 293 -9.54 -8.47 -19.69
CA GLY A 293 -10.45 -7.48 -19.07
C GLY A 293 -11.54 -8.07 -18.19
N ASP A 294 -11.68 -9.39 -18.11
CA ASP A 294 -12.63 -10.06 -17.22
C ASP A 294 -12.05 -10.19 -15.80
N ARG A 295 -12.89 -9.96 -14.78
CA ARG A 295 -12.50 -10.22 -13.39
C ARG A 295 -12.48 -11.71 -13.11
N PHE A 296 -11.50 -12.12 -12.30
CA PHE A 296 -11.41 -13.49 -11.79
C PHE A 296 -12.36 -13.73 -10.64
N ASP A 297 -13.62 -13.50 -10.77
CA ASP A 297 -14.65 -13.46 -9.74
C ASP A 297 -14.61 -14.63 -8.72
N GLU A 298 -15.46 -14.55 -7.70
CA GLU A 298 -15.51 -15.54 -6.60
C GLU A 298 -15.87 -16.95 -7.08
N ASP A 299 -16.75 -17.09 -8.08
CA ASP A 299 -17.16 -18.40 -8.61
C ASP A 299 -16.00 -19.08 -9.37
N ASN A 300 -15.25 -18.31 -10.13
CA ASN A 300 -14.03 -18.77 -10.79
C ASN A 300 -12.96 -19.18 -9.76
N PHE A 301 -12.80 -18.40 -8.68
CA PHE A 301 -11.88 -18.73 -7.60
C PHE A 301 -12.28 -20.06 -6.91
N VAL A 302 -13.54 -20.25 -6.54
CA VAL A 302 -14.05 -21.52 -5.96
C VAL A 302 -13.81 -22.70 -6.89
N THR A 303 -14.04 -22.49 -8.20
CA THR A 303 -13.83 -23.55 -9.22
C THR A 303 -12.36 -23.91 -9.37
N SER A 304 -11.49 -22.90 -9.39
CA SER A 304 -10.02 -23.08 -9.46
C SER A 304 -9.49 -23.75 -8.20
N PHE A 305 -9.96 -23.35 -7.01
CA PHE A 305 -9.59 -24.00 -5.75
C PHE A 305 -10.01 -25.47 -5.72
N ARG A 306 -11.26 -25.78 -6.15
CA ARG A 306 -11.75 -27.15 -6.27
C ARG A 306 -10.88 -27.97 -7.22
N THR A 307 -10.42 -27.41 -8.30
CA THR A 307 -9.54 -28.05 -9.28
C THR A 307 -8.15 -28.30 -8.67
N ALA A 308 -7.56 -27.28 -8.04
CA ALA A 308 -6.28 -27.41 -7.36
C ALA A 308 -6.31 -28.48 -6.27
N CYS A 309 -7.40 -28.55 -5.48
CA CYS A 309 -7.56 -29.57 -4.45
C CYS A 309 -7.55 -31.00 -4.98
N LYS A 310 -7.98 -31.22 -6.23
CA LYS A 310 -8.00 -32.55 -6.88
C LYS A 310 -6.63 -32.96 -7.44
N TYR A 311 -5.86 -32.01 -7.93
CA TYR A 311 -4.66 -32.31 -8.73
C TYR A 311 -3.35 -31.96 -8.04
N CYS A 312 -3.36 -31.01 -7.09
CA CYS A 312 -2.16 -30.62 -6.34
C CYS A 312 -2.03 -31.43 -5.04
N ASN A 313 -0.80 -31.85 -4.76
CA ASN A 313 -0.51 -32.70 -3.61
C ASN A 313 -0.06 -31.88 -2.39
N THR A 314 0.50 -30.70 -2.59
CA THR A 314 1.03 -29.85 -1.52
C THR A 314 0.32 -28.50 -1.46
N PRO A 315 0.25 -27.87 -0.28
CA PRO A 315 -0.30 -26.52 -0.17
C PRO A 315 0.44 -25.49 -1.05
N GLN A 316 1.74 -25.67 -1.23
CA GLN A 316 2.55 -24.81 -2.08
C GLN A 316 2.10 -24.87 -3.54
N GLU A 317 1.89 -26.08 -4.08
CA GLU A 317 1.38 -26.27 -5.44
C GLU A 317 -0.02 -25.65 -5.61
N ILE A 318 -0.89 -25.72 -4.58
CA ILE A 318 -2.21 -25.11 -4.62
C ILE A 318 -2.10 -23.59 -4.72
N VAL A 319 -1.27 -22.98 -3.87
CA VAL A 319 -1.05 -21.54 -3.87
C VAL A 319 -0.47 -21.08 -5.21
N GLU A 320 0.54 -21.75 -5.73
CA GLU A 320 1.14 -21.44 -7.03
C GLU A 320 0.10 -21.54 -8.16
N TYR A 321 -0.63 -22.64 -8.23
CA TYR A 321 -1.68 -22.84 -9.22
C TYR A 321 -2.71 -21.69 -9.21
N LEU A 322 -3.18 -21.26 -8.02
CA LEU A 322 -4.17 -20.20 -7.91
C LEU A 322 -3.60 -18.84 -8.32
N PHE A 323 -2.36 -18.56 -7.99
CA PHE A 323 -1.69 -17.33 -8.47
C PHE A 323 -1.50 -17.31 -9.98
N ASP A 324 -1.15 -18.45 -10.58
CA ASP A 324 -1.00 -18.59 -12.04
C ASP A 324 -2.33 -18.40 -12.81
N GLN A 325 -3.49 -18.63 -12.14
CA GLN A 325 -4.80 -18.35 -12.76
C GLN A 325 -5.15 -16.86 -12.79
N VAL A 326 -4.49 -16.04 -11.97
CA VAL A 326 -4.79 -14.64 -11.75
C VAL A 326 -3.77 -13.72 -12.45
N GLU A 327 -2.56 -14.21 -12.71
CA GLU A 327 -1.48 -13.49 -13.41
C GLU A 327 -1.64 -13.58 -14.94
#